data_d430f9cfecfc009b82ddb45d77a8f4cf
#
_entry.id   d430f9cfecfc009b82ddb45d77a8f4cf
#
_cell.length_a   1.000
_cell.length_b   1.000
_cell.length_c   1.000
_cell.angle_alpha   90.00
_cell.angle_beta   90.00
_cell.angle_gamma   90.00
#
_symmetry.space_group_name_H-M   'P 1'
#
loop_
_entity.id
_entity.type
_entity.pdbx_description
1 polymer ?
#
loop_
_entity_poly.entity_id
_entity_poly.type
_entity_poly.pdbx_seq_one_letter_code
_entity_poly.pdbx_strand_id
1 'polypeptide(L)'
;MKSTAALPRARKDGLVIKELVNETLIYDLERDEAHCLNQTAALVWNRCDGKTTIAKMTSLLQEQLDTSVSADVVWLAVKQLRHFHLVESYDEETVAMPSVSRRNLVLKYAPAALVLPLIMSISAPTAAQASTNPACATPPFPQGCACQADSDCASQNCNGGICGPALKPQPGG
;
A
#
# COMPACT_ATOMS: atom_id res chain seq x y z
N MET A 1 -15.20 -8.44 -28.86
CA MET A 1 -14.07 -9.40 -28.89
C MET A 1 -13.80 -9.85 -27.46
N LYS A 2 -13.91 -11.15 -27.16
CA LYS A 2 -13.60 -11.69 -25.83
C LYS A 2 -12.07 -11.68 -25.69
N SER A 3 -11.53 -10.89 -24.77
CA SER A 3 -10.09 -10.89 -24.48
C SER A 3 -9.70 -12.24 -23.89
N THR A 4 -8.94 -13.03 -24.64
CA THR A 4 -8.37 -14.32 -24.22
C THR A 4 -7.11 -14.14 -23.38
N ALA A 5 -6.67 -12.90 -23.13
CA ALA A 5 -5.52 -12.61 -22.32
C ALA A 5 -5.72 -13.14 -20.90
N ALA A 6 -4.73 -13.92 -20.42
CA ALA A 6 -4.68 -14.39 -19.04
C ALA A 6 -4.21 -13.28 -18.10
N LEU A 7 -4.64 -13.32 -16.84
CA LEU A 7 -4.09 -12.49 -15.79
C LEU A 7 -2.63 -12.86 -15.53
N PRO A 8 -1.78 -11.90 -15.09
CA PRO A 8 -0.44 -12.21 -14.63
C PRO A 8 -0.49 -13.10 -13.38
N ARG A 9 0.66 -13.59 -12.95
CA ARG A 9 0.78 -14.31 -11.69
C ARG A 9 0.97 -13.30 -10.54
N ALA A 10 0.24 -13.48 -9.44
CA ALA A 10 0.46 -12.69 -8.22
C ALA A 10 1.82 -13.02 -7.61
N ARG A 11 2.59 -12.00 -7.25
CA ARG A 11 3.80 -12.16 -6.44
C ARG A 11 3.38 -12.55 -5.02
N LYS A 12 4.05 -13.54 -4.44
CA LYS A 12 3.85 -14.00 -3.07
C LYS A 12 5.13 -13.88 -2.24
N ASP A 13 6.27 -13.97 -2.91
CA ASP A 13 7.58 -13.92 -2.26
C ASP A 13 7.87 -12.49 -1.74
N GLY A 14 8.38 -12.41 -0.51
CA GLY A 14 8.69 -11.15 0.15
C GLY A 14 7.46 -10.32 0.56
N LEU A 15 6.25 -10.92 0.57
CA LEU A 15 5.03 -10.25 0.97
C LEU A 15 4.44 -10.86 2.24
N VAL A 16 4.03 -10.02 3.18
CA VAL A 16 3.21 -10.38 4.33
C VAL A 16 1.78 -9.96 4.04
N ILE A 17 0.85 -10.92 4.03
CA ILE A 17 -0.53 -10.72 3.61
C ILE A 17 -1.45 -10.88 4.82
N LYS A 18 -2.37 -9.93 5.01
CA LYS A 18 -3.42 -9.99 6.01
C LYS A 18 -4.76 -9.66 5.36
N GLU A 19 -5.64 -10.67 5.32
CA GLU A 19 -7.00 -10.49 4.82
C GLU A 19 -7.90 -9.90 5.92
N LEU A 20 -8.68 -8.89 5.55
CA LEU A 20 -9.73 -8.26 6.34
C LEU A 20 -11.07 -8.49 5.63
N VAL A 21 -12.18 -8.09 6.25
CA VAL A 21 -13.53 -8.37 5.73
C VAL A 21 -13.75 -7.82 4.31
N ASN A 22 -13.30 -6.61 4.02
CA ASN A 22 -13.50 -5.94 2.73
C ASN A 22 -12.21 -5.43 2.09
N GLU A 23 -11.06 -5.73 2.69
CA GLU A 23 -9.76 -5.19 2.30
C GLU A 23 -8.69 -6.27 2.46
N THR A 24 -7.60 -6.12 1.73
CA THR A 24 -6.41 -6.96 1.93
C THR A 24 -5.21 -6.04 2.15
N LEU A 25 -4.54 -6.20 3.28
CA LEU A 25 -3.28 -5.53 3.57
C LEU A 25 -2.13 -6.40 3.11
N ILE A 26 -1.22 -5.81 2.37
CA ILE A 26 -0.01 -6.46 1.86
C ILE A 26 1.17 -5.59 2.26
N TYR A 27 2.12 -6.14 3.02
CA TYR A 27 3.38 -5.49 3.33
C TYR A 27 4.49 -6.09 2.47
N ASP A 28 5.15 -5.26 1.68
CA ASP A 28 6.30 -5.62 0.86
C ASP A 28 7.58 -5.45 1.67
N LEU A 29 8.19 -6.58 2.06
CA LEU A 29 9.41 -6.62 2.86
C LEU A 29 10.66 -6.14 2.11
N GLU A 30 10.62 -6.17 0.76
CA GLU A 30 11.76 -5.73 -0.06
C GLU A 30 11.77 -4.22 -0.27
N ARG A 31 10.58 -3.58 -0.23
CA ARG A 31 10.39 -2.14 -0.53
C ARG A 31 10.00 -1.32 0.68
N ASP A 32 9.75 -1.98 1.83
CA ASP A 32 9.25 -1.36 3.06
C ASP A 32 7.96 -0.54 2.79
N GLU A 33 7.07 -1.10 1.96
CA GLU A 33 5.81 -0.48 1.59
C GLU A 33 4.61 -1.31 2.05
N ALA A 34 3.61 -0.65 2.61
CA ALA A 34 2.33 -1.25 2.93
C ALA A 34 1.28 -0.86 1.88
N HIS A 35 0.57 -1.84 1.36
CA HIS A 35 -0.48 -1.66 0.36
C HIS A 35 -1.81 -2.11 0.95
N CYS A 36 -2.85 -1.28 0.85
CA CYS A 36 -4.22 -1.62 1.18
C CYS A 36 -5.02 -1.75 -0.12
N LEU A 37 -5.49 -2.95 -0.40
CA LEU A 37 -6.31 -3.28 -1.57
C LEU A 37 -7.77 -3.29 -1.15
N ASN A 38 -8.63 -2.54 -1.85
CA ASN A 38 -10.06 -2.69 -1.66
C ASN A 38 -10.55 -4.06 -2.20
N GLN A 39 -11.79 -4.41 -1.91
CA GLN A 39 -12.39 -5.69 -2.28
C GLN A 39 -12.18 -6.04 -3.77
N THR A 40 -12.40 -5.10 -4.69
CA THR A 40 -12.24 -5.33 -6.13
C THR A 40 -10.78 -5.63 -6.50
N ALA A 41 -9.82 -4.85 -6.00
CA ALA A 41 -8.40 -5.06 -6.25
C ALA A 41 -7.91 -6.38 -5.64
N ALA A 42 -8.37 -6.72 -4.43
CA ALA A 42 -8.04 -7.97 -3.74
C ALA A 42 -8.59 -9.20 -4.49
N LEU A 43 -9.83 -9.15 -4.99
CA LEU A 43 -10.42 -10.22 -5.79
C LEU A 43 -9.64 -10.48 -7.07
N VAL A 44 -9.22 -9.41 -7.79
CA VAL A 44 -8.40 -9.56 -8.99
C VAL A 44 -7.03 -10.13 -8.62
N TRP A 45 -6.38 -9.62 -7.59
CA TRP A 45 -5.06 -10.08 -7.16
C TRP A 45 -5.05 -11.56 -6.75
N ASN A 46 -6.07 -12.01 -6.00
CA ASN A 46 -6.22 -13.41 -5.59
C ASN A 46 -6.43 -14.36 -6.77
N ARG A 47 -6.90 -13.86 -7.91
CA ARG A 47 -7.10 -14.62 -9.16
C ARG A 47 -5.98 -14.43 -10.19
N CYS A 48 -4.94 -13.71 -9.85
CA CYS A 48 -3.72 -13.60 -10.65
C CYS A 48 -2.90 -14.89 -10.55
N ASP A 49 -3.34 -15.94 -11.24
CA ASP A 49 -2.76 -17.29 -11.24
C ASP A 49 -1.97 -17.62 -12.55
N GLY A 50 -1.90 -16.66 -13.46
CA GLY A 50 -1.30 -16.85 -14.78
C GLY A 50 -2.18 -17.64 -15.76
N LYS A 51 -3.40 -18.05 -15.38
CA LYS A 51 -4.31 -18.89 -16.19
C LYS A 51 -5.70 -18.30 -16.35
N THR A 52 -6.20 -17.61 -15.33
CA THR A 52 -7.51 -16.96 -15.37
C THR A 52 -7.52 -15.86 -16.42
N THR A 53 -8.50 -15.91 -17.34
CA THR A 53 -8.61 -14.89 -18.39
C THR A 53 -9.35 -13.65 -17.90
N ILE A 54 -9.06 -12.50 -18.53
CA ILE A 54 -9.76 -11.24 -18.26
C ILE A 54 -11.30 -11.40 -18.36
N ALA A 55 -11.77 -12.13 -19.37
CA ALA A 55 -13.21 -12.36 -19.56
C ALA A 55 -13.81 -13.15 -18.38
N LYS A 56 -13.13 -14.22 -17.94
CA LYS A 56 -13.57 -15.02 -16.78
C LYS A 56 -13.54 -14.19 -15.50
N MET A 57 -12.50 -13.39 -15.29
CA MET A 57 -12.40 -12.51 -14.11
C MET A 57 -13.52 -11.46 -14.10
N THR A 58 -13.85 -10.88 -15.26
CA THR A 58 -14.97 -9.94 -15.39
C THR A 58 -16.29 -10.57 -14.95
N SER A 59 -16.59 -11.80 -15.39
CA SER A 59 -17.79 -12.53 -14.98
C SER A 59 -17.80 -12.82 -13.47
N LEU A 60 -16.67 -13.21 -12.89
CA LEU A 60 -16.55 -13.45 -11.45
C LEU A 60 -16.78 -12.18 -10.62
N LEU A 61 -16.25 -11.03 -11.09
CA LEU A 61 -16.48 -9.75 -10.41
C LEU A 61 -17.95 -9.34 -10.47
N GLN A 62 -18.62 -9.55 -11.62
CA GLN A 62 -20.06 -9.26 -11.76
C GLN A 62 -20.90 -10.09 -10.78
N GLU A 63 -20.57 -11.37 -10.64
CA GLU A 63 -21.25 -12.27 -9.71
C GLU A 63 -21.02 -11.89 -8.23
N GLN A 64 -19.78 -11.57 -7.85
CA GLN A 64 -19.42 -11.28 -6.45
C GLN A 64 -19.81 -9.89 -5.98
N LEU A 65 -19.85 -8.91 -6.89
CA LEU A 65 -20.19 -7.53 -6.57
C LEU A 65 -21.65 -7.18 -6.89
N ASP A 66 -22.40 -8.15 -7.41
CA ASP A 66 -23.81 -7.99 -7.84
C ASP A 66 -24.03 -6.73 -8.68
N THR A 67 -23.08 -6.46 -9.59
CA THR A 67 -23.12 -5.25 -10.42
C THR A 67 -22.47 -5.45 -11.78
N SER A 68 -22.85 -4.62 -12.75
CA SER A 68 -22.27 -4.66 -14.09
C SER A 68 -20.83 -4.14 -14.08
N VAL A 69 -19.86 -5.03 -14.33
CA VAL A 69 -18.43 -4.72 -14.41
C VAL A 69 -17.95 -4.93 -15.85
N SER A 70 -17.13 -4.04 -16.38
CA SER A 70 -16.47 -4.24 -17.67
C SER A 70 -15.07 -4.79 -17.54
N ALA A 71 -14.53 -5.34 -18.62
CA ALA A 71 -13.13 -5.77 -18.69
C ALA A 71 -12.13 -4.65 -18.38
N ASP A 72 -12.51 -3.38 -18.60
CA ASP A 72 -11.68 -2.22 -18.32
C ASP A 72 -11.35 -2.09 -16.82
N VAL A 73 -12.29 -2.48 -15.94
CA VAL A 73 -12.09 -2.49 -14.48
C VAL A 73 -11.02 -3.50 -14.11
N VAL A 74 -11.07 -4.71 -14.71
CA VAL A 74 -10.05 -5.74 -14.49
C VAL A 74 -8.67 -5.26 -14.99
N TRP A 75 -8.63 -4.66 -16.17
CA TRP A 75 -7.40 -4.08 -16.72
C TRP A 75 -6.82 -2.98 -15.83
N LEU A 76 -7.69 -2.11 -15.28
CA LEU A 76 -7.26 -1.07 -14.36
C LEU A 76 -6.66 -1.66 -13.09
N ALA A 77 -7.28 -2.71 -12.54
CA ALA A 77 -6.76 -3.43 -11.39
C ALA A 77 -5.38 -4.03 -11.68
N VAL A 78 -5.22 -4.76 -12.78
CA VAL A 78 -3.93 -5.35 -13.19
C VAL A 78 -2.85 -4.28 -13.37
N LYS A 79 -3.20 -3.13 -13.96
CA LYS A 79 -2.28 -2.00 -14.12
C LYS A 79 -1.82 -1.43 -12.78
N GLN A 80 -2.73 -1.27 -11.82
CA GLN A 80 -2.39 -0.81 -10.47
C GLN A 80 -1.52 -1.85 -9.73
N LEU A 81 -1.91 -3.14 -9.76
CA LEU A 81 -1.15 -4.23 -9.15
C LEU A 81 0.28 -4.30 -9.68
N ARG A 82 0.45 -4.10 -10.98
CA ARG A 82 1.78 -4.03 -11.62
C ARG A 82 2.57 -2.81 -11.15
N HIS A 83 1.93 -1.63 -11.08
CA HIS A 83 2.57 -0.40 -10.63
C HIS A 83 3.15 -0.54 -9.22
N PHE A 84 2.46 -1.28 -8.35
CA PHE A 84 2.88 -1.56 -6.98
C PHE A 84 3.66 -2.88 -6.83
N HIS A 85 4.14 -3.46 -7.93
CA HIS A 85 4.95 -4.69 -7.92
C HIS A 85 4.30 -5.89 -7.21
N LEU A 86 2.97 -5.95 -7.17
CA LEU A 86 2.21 -7.03 -6.53
C LEU A 86 1.95 -8.22 -7.47
N VAL A 87 2.35 -8.12 -8.74
CA VAL A 87 2.31 -9.20 -9.72
C VAL A 87 3.68 -9.41 -10.33
N GLU A 88 3.97 -10.66 -10.73
CA GLU A 88 5.20 -11.02 -11.42
C GLU A 88 5.28 -10.29 -12.78
N SER A 89 6.51 -10.07 -13.25
CA SER A 89 6.74 -9.52 -14.58
C SER A 89 6.21 -10.51 -15.64
N TYR A 90 5.45 -10.03 -16.59
CA TYR A 90 5.03 -10.77 -17.76
C TYR A 90 5.32 -9.95 -19.02
N ASP A 91 5.59 -10.63 -20.13
CA ASP A 91 5.93 -9.97 -21.38
C ASP A 91 4.75 -9.16 -21.91
N GLU A 92 4.92 -7.86 -22.01
CA GLU A 92 3.91 -6.92 -22.54
C GLU A 92 3.56 -7.18 -24.00
N GLU A 93 4.44 -7.80 -24.77
CA GLU A 93 4.22 -8.07 -26.20
C GLU A 93 3.06 -9.05 -26.46
N THR A 94 2.73 -9.90 -25.50
CA THR A 94 1.64 -10.87 -25.64
C THR A 94 0.26 -10.33 -25.25
N VAL A 95 0.21 -9.19 -24.54
CA VAL A 95 -1.03 -8.63 -24.03
C VAL A 95 -1.09 -7.13 -24.33
N ALA A 96 -1.60 -6.77 -25.50
CA ALA A 96 -1.92 -5.38 -25.82
C ALA A 96 -2.90 -4.84 -24.79
N MET A 97 -2.40 -4.12 -23.78
CA MET A 97 -3.24 -3.45 -22.80
C MET A 97 -4.02 -2.33 -23.49
N PRO A 98 -5.35 -2.36 -23.46
CA PRO A 98 -6.12 -1.23 -23.96
C PRO A 98 -5.77 0.01 -23.15
N SER A 99 -5.68 1.18 -23.80
CA SER A 99 -5.51 2.45 -23.14
C SER A 99 -6.78 2.79 -22.36
N VAL A 100 -6.84 2.35 -21.11
CA VAL A 100 -8.01 2.59 -20.26
C VAL A 100 -7.94 4.03 -19.74
N SER A 101 -8.81 4.90 -20.28
CA SER A 101 -8.93 6.27 -19.80
C SER A 101 -9.69 6.30 -18.48
N ARG A 102 -9.02 6.75 -17.39
CA ARG A 102 -9.65 6.93 -16.07
C ARG A 102 -10.90 7.81 -16.14
N ARG A 103 -10.88 8.85 -16.98
CA ARG A 103 -12.01 9.77 -17.15
C ARG A 103 -13.25 9.05 -17.69
N ASN A 104 -13.09 8.18 -18.69
CA ASN A 104 -14.18 7.42 -19.27
C ASN A 104 -14.73 6.38 -18.28
N LEU A 105 -13.89 5.77 -17.46
CA LEU A 105 -14.32 4.86 -16.40
C LEU A 105 -15.13 5.59 -15.32
N VAL A 106 -14.64 6.72 -14.82
CA VAL A 106 -15.34 7.51 -13.81
C VAL A 106 -16.71 7.97 -14.32
N LEU A 107 -16.80 8.47 -15.55
CA LEU A 107 -18.09 8.91 -16.13
C LEU A 107 -19.08 7.74 -16.32
N LYS A 108 -18.57 6.57 -16.67
CA LYS A 108 -19.40 5.37 -16.92
C LYS A 108 -19.86 4.70 -15.61
N TYR A 109 -19.06 4.77 -14.56
CA TYR A 109 -19.30 4.09 -13.28
C TYR A 109 -19.50 5.04 -12.10
N ALA A 110 -19.74 6.35 -12.35
CA ALA A 110 -19.97 7.33 -11.29
C ALA A 110 -21.01 6.90 -10.22
N PRO A 111 -22.10 6.20 -10.55
CA PRO A 111 -23.04 5.69 -9.54
C PRO A 111 -22.53 4.43 -8.80
N ALA A 112 -21.49 3.76 -9.30
CA ALA A 112 -20.93 2.51 -8.74
C ALA A 112 -19.45 2.65 -8.36
N ALA A 113 -19.10 3.74 -7.69
CA ALA A 113 -17.70 4.04 -7.28
C ALA A 113 -17.02 2.92 -6.46
N LEU A 114 -17.81 2.05 -5.82
CA LEU A 114 -17.32 0.89 -5.05
C LEU A 114 -16.74 -0.23 -5.93
N VAL A 115 -17.00 -0.22 -7.23
CA VAL A 115 -16.55 -1.25 -8.19
C VAL A 115 -15.14 -0.98 -8.70
N LEU A 116 -14.66 0.26 -8.61
CA LEU A 116 -13.34 0.60 -9.10
C LEU A 116 -12.26 0.01 -8.18
N PRO A 117 -11.23 -0.63 -8.74
CA PRO A 117 -10.10 -1.10 -7.95
C PRO A 117 -9.35 0.09 -7.36
N LEU A 118 -9.05 0.02 -6.08
CA LEU A 118 -8.27 1.03 -5.37
C LEU A 118 -7.16 0.34 -4.60
N ILE A 119 -5.94 0.79 -4.79
CA ILE A 119 -4.77 0.41 -4.01
C ILE A 119 -4.19 1.68 -3.41
N MET A 120 -4.14 1.73 -2.08
CA MET A 120 -3.48 2.79 -1.32
C MET A 120 -2.14 2.26 -0.81
N SER A 121 -1.07 3.03 -0.97
CA SER A 121 0.26 2.65 -0.51
C SER A 121 0.81 3.67 0.45
N ILE A 122 1.47 3.16 1.49
CA ILE A 122 2.15 3.95 2.50
C ILE A 122 3.56 3.39 2.62
N SER A 123 4.56 4.22 2.35
CA SER A 123 5.96 3.86 2.62
C SER A 123 6.23 3.98 4.12
N ALA A 124 6.86 2.97 4.71
CA ALA A 124 7.32 3.08 6.09
C ALA A 124 8.40 4.18 6.16
N PRO A 125 8.31 5.13 7.10
CA PRO A 125 9.37 6.11 7.29
C PRO A 125 10.66 5.38 7.68
N THR A 126 11.75 5.65 6.97
CA THR A 126 13.06 5.15 7.38
C THR A 126 13.44 5.72 8.73
N ALA A 127 14.31 5.04 9.48
CA ALA A 127 14.80 5.54 10.77
C ALA A 127 15.42 6.96 10.66
N ALA A 128 16.01 7.28 9.50
CA ALA A 128 16.49 8.63 9.19
C ALA A 128 15.36 9.66 9.00
N GLN A 129 14.21 9.25 8.49
CA GLN A 129 13.02 10.12 8.33
C GLN A 129 12.26 10.27 9.64
N ALA A 130 12.26 9.24 10.49
CA ALA A 130 11.68 9.31 11.83
C ALA A 130 12.46 10.28 12.75
N SER A 131 13.73 10.51 12.49
CA SER A 131 14.57 11.46 13.22
C SER A 131 14.48 12.91 12.73
N THR A 132 13.77 13.19 11.63
CA THR A 132 13.51 14.57 11.15
C THR A 132 12.28 15.19 11.80
N ASN A 133 12.11 15.06 13.11
CA ASN A 133 11.27 15.98 13.83
C ASN A 133 11.99 17.35 13.82
N PRO A 134 11.43 18.40 13.18
CA PRO A 134 12.07 19.71 13.13
C PRO A 134 12.40 20.27 14.52
N ALA A 135 11.72 19.80 15.55
CA ALA A 135 12.05 20.10 16.94
C ALA A 135 13.35 19.49 17.43
N CYS A 136 13.89 18.45 16.74
CA CYS A 136 15.16 17.81 17.07
C CYS A 136 16.34 18.32 16.22
N ALA A 137 16.18 19.44 15.50
CA ALA A 137 17.20 19.95 14.59
C ALA A 137 18.36 20.69 15.29
N THR A 138 18.11 21.29 16.44
CA THR A 138 19.11 22.05 17.20
C THR A 138 18.97 21.82 18.71
N PRO A 139 20.08 21.58 19.44
CA PRO A 139 20.02 21.49 20.91
C PRO A 139 19.72 22.85 21.56
N PRO A 140 19.09 22.87 22.76
CA PRO A 140 18.74 21.68 23.55
C PRO A 140 17.48 20.99 23.03
N PHE A 141 17.57 19.66 22.82
CA PHE A 141 16.52 18.86 22.22
C PHE A 141 15.33 18.66 23.16
N PRO A 142 14.08 18.73 22.67
CA PRO A 142 12.92 18.37 23.44
C PRO A 142 12.83 16.87 23.73
N GLN A 143 11.91 16.50 24.62
CA GLN A 143 11.66 15.10 24.97
C GLN A 143 11.34 14.23 23.74
N GLY A 144 11.94 13.05 23.68
CA GLY A 144 11.74 12.09 22.58
C GLY A 144 12.77 12.21 21.44
N CYS A 145 13.64 13.22 21.44
CA CYS A 145 14.72 13.35 20.47
C CYS A 145 15.93 12.49 20.86
N ALA A 146 16.71 12.04 19.88
CA ALA A 146 17.97 11.34 20.12
C ALA A 146 19.01 12.25 20.77
N CYS A 147 19.78 11.74 21.72
CA CYS A 147 20.83 12.47 22.46
C CYS A 147 22.05 11.59 22.70
N GLN A 148 23.21 12.23 22.91
CA GLN A 148 24.45 11.56 23.30
C GLN A 148 24.84 11.89 24.74
N ALA A 149 24.45 13.08 25.24
CA ALA A 149 24.70 13.54 26.59
C ALA A 149 23.47 14.24 27.17
N ASP A 150 23.41 14.34 28.51
CA ASP A 150 22.33 15.04 29.23
C ASP A 150 22.21 16.51 28.80
N SER A 151 23.34 17.15 28.49
CA SER A 151 23.40 18.52 27.99
C SER A 151 22.69 18.76 26.66
N ASP A 152 22.50 17.69 25.88
CA ASP A 152 21.83 17.78 24.59
C ASP A 152 20.30 17.96 24.76
N CYS A 153 19.77 17.58 25.92
CA CYS A 153 18.36 17.60 26.23
C CYS A 153 17.95 18.85 27.00
N ALA A 154 16.82 19.44 26.61
CA ALA A 154 16.20 20.52 27.37
C ALA A 154 15.83 20.11 28.81
N SER A 155 15.57 18.83 29.02
CA SER A 155 15.29 18.20 30.32
C SER A 155 16.55 17.85 31.13
N GLN A 156 17.75 17.98 30.54
CA GLN A 156 19.04 17.50 31.10
C GLN A 156 18.99 16.02 31.49
N ASN A 157 18.25 15.21 30.76
CA ASN A 157 18.05 13.79 31.00
C ASN A 157 18.12 13.00 29.70
N CYS A 158 19.27 12.43 29.38
CA CYS A 158 19.50 11.54 28.25
C CYS A 158 19.49 10.09 28.75
N ASN A 159 18.40 9.38 28.58
CA ASN A 159 18.27 7.99 29.02
C ASN A 159 18.11 7.04 27.83
N GLY A 160 19.03 6.11 27.69
CA GLY A 160 19.01 5.15 26.57
C GLY A 160 19.16 5.78 25.19
N GLY A 161 19.85 6.95 25.09
CA GLY A 161 20.04 7.67 23.81
C GLY A 161 18.86 8.52 23.38
N ILE A 162 17.87 8.75 24.25
CA ILE A 162 16.68 9.55 24.00
C ILE A 162 16.43 10.53 25.14
N CYS A 163 16.11 11.80 24.82
CA CYS A 163 15.77 12.80 25.81
C CYS A 163 14.49 12.43 26.57
N GLY A 164 14.65 12.17 27.86
CA GLY A 164 13.56 11.85 28.78
C GLY A 164 12.89 13.09 29.40
N PRO A 165 11.86 12.88 30.24
CA PRO A 165 11.26 13.96 31.02
C PRO A 165 12.25 14.54 32.05
N ALA A 166 12.07 15.81 32.41
CA ALA A 166 12.85 16.42 33.45
C ALA A 166 12.73 15.64 34.77
N LEU A 167 13.86 15.32 35.37
CA LEU A 167 13.85 14.65 36.65
C LEU A 167 13.25 15.60 37.71
N LYS A 168 12.25 15.15 38.45
CA LYS A 168 11.69 15.91 39.57
C LYS A 168 12.79 16.11 40.60
N PRO A 169 13.00 17.35 41.14
CA PRO A 169 13.91 17.55 42.22
C PRO A 169 13.47 16.65 43.40
N GLN A 170 14.39 15.83 43.86
CA GLN A 170 14.15 15.06 45.09
C GLN A 170 14.00 16.05 46.24
N PRO A 171 12.96 15.94 47.07
CA PRO A 171 12.90 16.73 48.29
C PRO A 171 14.10 16.37 49.12
N GLY A 172 14.97 17.39 49.37
CA GLY A 172 16.21 17.23 50.08
C GLY A 172 16.02 16.53 51.43
N GLY A 173 16.93 15.56 51.68
CA GLY A 173 17.12 15.02 53.02
C GLY A 173 17.80 15.98 53.93
#